data_0d51f6901fb473bbaaeb5f1c05d832db
#
_entry.id   0d51f6901fb473bbaaeb5f1c05d832db
#
_cell.length_a   1.000
_cell.length_b   1.000
_cell.length_c   1.000
_cell.angle_alpha   90.00
_cell.angle_beta   90.00
_cell.angle_gamma   90.00
#
_symmetry.space_group_name_H-M   'P 1'
#
loop_
_entity.id
_entity.type
_entity.pdbx_description
1 polymer ?
#
loop_
_entity_poly.entity_id
_entity_poly.type
_entity_poly.pdbx_seq_one_letter_code
_entity_poly.pdbx_strand_id
1 'polypeptide(L)'
;MSIWIDQKYIGTLSVRLDKFVRKGDYNYNFRCPICGDSQTNRNKARGYIYAQKGGLFYKCHNCAVSLSLGNLIKAVDPNLYKEYCLERYKEGETGRKAHKEHGFIFKPVVFGSNKTDNLKGVLTPLSKLSDTHEAIVYARSRKIPENRLKSLYYVDNVQKLKVFSPEYEEKIVTDEPRIVLPFYDRDDELVGLTARGIRGEKLRYIVMKIKDDSPMIFNMNGIDITQTIFVTEGPIDSLFLPNAVAVGNSNLKYALNHLPKDKLVLIYDNEPRNKEIVREIGDAISAGANVAIWPKSYKEKDINDMILAGKGLDEIVNTINKFTFRGPKALLEFNIWKMR
;
A
#
# COMPACT_ATOMS: atom_id res chain seq x y z
N MET A 1 -4.68 -1.03 -29.99
CA MET A 1 -4.07 -2.19 -29.29
C MET A 1 -4.23 -3.41 -30.20
N SER A 2 -3.12 -4.03 -30.58
CA SER A 2 -3.13 -5.14 -31.54
C SER A 2 -3.40 -6.46 -30.81
N ILE A 3 -4.67 -6.77 -30.66
CA ILE A 3 -5.15 -7.98 -29.97
C ILE A 3 -4.59 -9.27 -30.64
N TRP A 4 -4.18 -9.18 -31.92
CA TRP A 4 -3.56 -10.29 -32.65
C TRP A 4 -2.16 -10.64 -32.13
N ILE A 5 -1.38 -9.63 -31.65
CA ILE A 5 -0.09 -9.88 -31.00
C ILE A 5 -0.33 -10.64 -29.70
N ASP A 6 -1.31 -10.18 -28.91
CA ASP A 6 -1.69 -10.86 -27.67
C ASP A 6 -2.06 -12.32 -27.91
N GLN A 7 -2.86 -12.62 -28.94
CA GLN A 7 -3.24 -13.99 -29.30
C GLN A 7 -2.03 -14.84 -29.73
N LYS A 8 -1.14 -14.26 -30.52
CA LYS A 8 0.11 -14.94 -30.92
C LYS A 8 0.92 -15.38 -29.71
N TYR A 9 1.12 -14.46 -28.77
CA TYR A 9 1.91 -14.75 -27.56
C TYR A 9 1.19 -15.64 -26.55
N ILE A 10 -0.13 -15.66 -26.51
CA ILE A 10 -0.88 -16.68 -25.76
C ILE A 10 -0.64 -18.07 -26.38
N GLY A 11 -0.63 -18.19 -27.73
CA GLY A 11 -0.32 -19.43 -28.39
C GLY A 11 1.07 -19.96 -28.02
N THR A 12 2.08 -19.09 -28.04
CA THR A 12 3.46 -19.47 -27.65
C THR A 12 3.56 -19.80 -26.15
N LEU A 13 2.83 -19.08 -25.29
CA LEU A 13 2.81 -19.29 -23.84
C LEU A 13 2.10 -20.59 -23.46
N SER A 14 1.13 -21.04 -24.26
CA SER A 14 0.23 -22.17 -23.95
C SER A 14 0.99 -23.47 -23.66
N VAL A 15 2.13 -23.72 -24.29
CA VAL A 15 2.95 -24.91 -24.06
C VAL A 15 3.60 -24.95 -22.66
N ARG A 16 3.63 -23.80 -21.95
CA ARG A 16 4.16 -23.65 -20.59
C ARG A 16 3.06 -23.58 -19.53
N LEU A 17 1.79 -23.62 -19.96
CA LEU A 17 0.63 -23.51 -19.07
C LEU A 17 -0.04 -24.89 -18.91
N ASP A 18 -0.01 -25.41 -17.68
CA ASP A 18 -0.61 -26.71 -17.37
C ASP A 18 -2.13 -26.66 -17.59
N LYS A 19 -2.67 -27.68 -18.29
CA LYS A 19 -4.09 -27.83 -18.64
C LYS A 19 -4.68 -26.62 -19.39
N PHE A 20 -3.91 -26.07 -20.31
CA PHE A 20 -4.36 -24.99 -21.16
C PHE A 20 -5.51 -25.44 -22.09
N VAL A 21 -6.62 -24.74 -22.05
CA VAL A 21 -7.80 -24.97 -22.88
C VAL A 21 -8.35 -23.65 -23.41
N ARG A 22 -8.60 -23.56 -24.71
CA ARG A 22 -9.35 -22.44 -25.29
C ARG A 22 -10.85 -22.69 -25.08
N LYS A 23 -11.53 -21.81 -24.38
CA LYS A 23 -12.97 -21.87 -24.06
C LYS A 23 -13.83 -21.08 -25.04
N GLY A 24 -13.23 -20.17 -25.80
CA GLY A 24 -13.92 -19.31 -26.77
C GLY A 24 -12.96 -18.25 -27.32
N ASP A 25 -13.51 -17.29 -28.06
CA ASP A 25 -12.72 -16.17 -28.56
C ASP A 25 -12.23 -15.32 -27.39
N TYR A 26 -10.91 -15.17 -27.31
CA TYR A 26 -10.24 -14.43 -26.24
C TYR A 26 -10.49 -14.96 -24.82
N ASN A 27 -10.94 -16.22 -24.68
CA ASN A 27 -11.18 -16.84 -23.38
C ASN A 27 -10.42 -18.17 -23.28
N TYR A 28 -9.50 -18.24 -22.31
CA TYR A 28 -8.61 -19.38 -22.10
C TYR A 28 -8.61 -19.76 -20.63
N ASN A 29 -8.54 -21.06 -20.34
CA ASN A 29 -8.51 -21.59 -18.97
C ASN A 29 -7.29 -22.52 -18.82
N PHE A 30 -6.61 -22.43 -17.68
CA PHE A 30 -5.42 -23.23 -17.34
C PHE A 30 -5.16 -23.22 -15.84
N ARG A 31 -4.28 -24.10 -15.38
CA ARG A 31 -3.83 -24.05 -13.99
C ARG A 31 -3.00 -22.81 -13.76
N CYS A 32 -3.24 -22.16 -12.61
CA CYS A 32 -2.55 -20.93 -12.30
C CYS A 32 -1.03 -21.14 -12.17
N PRO A 33 -0.19 -20.48 -12.98
CA PRO A 33 1.26 -20.61 -12.89
C PRO A 33 1.86 -19.89 -11.68
N ILE A 34 1.07 -19.07 -11.00
CA ILE A 34 1.51 -18.28 -9.83
C ILE A 34 1.36 -19.10 -8.54
N CYS A 35 0.18 -19.68 -8.29
CA CYS A 35 -0.12 -20.41 -7.07
C CYS A 35 -0.19 -21.93 -7.23
N GLY A 36 -0.03 -22.45 -8.47
CA GLY A 36 -0.11 -23.87 -8.77
C GLY A 36 -1.52 -24.48 -8.64
N ASP A 37 -2.55 -23.64 -8.36
CA ASP A 37 -3.92 -24.09 -8.10
C ASP A 37 -4.05 -25.03 -6.87
N SER A 38 -4.97 -26.01 -6.92
CA SER A 38 -5.15 -26.97 -5.81
C SER A 38 -4.02 -28.01 -5.79
N GLN A 39 -3.37 -28.18 -4.65
CA GLN A 39 -2.36 -29.21 -4.46
C GLN A 39 -2.97 -30.60 -4.31
N THR A 40 -4.19 -30.68 -3.75
CA THR A 40 -4.90 -31.95 -3.50
C THR A 40 -5.68 -32.45 -4.74
N ASN A 41 -6.08 -31.54 -5.64
CA ASN A 41 -6.80 -31.93 -6.86
C ASN A 41 -6.15 -31.30 -8.10
N ARG A 42 -5.30 -32.08 -8.75
CA ARG A 42 -4.56 -31.69 -9.97
C ARG A 42 -5.49 -31.43 -11.19
N ASN A 43 -6.78 -31.78 -11.12
CA ASN A 43 -7.72 -31.53 -12.19
C ASN A 43 -8.33 -30.14 -12.20
N LYS A 44 -8.18 -29.38 -11.11
CA LYS A 44 -8.66 -28.01 -11.03
C LYS A 44 -7.77 -27.05 -11.81
N ALA A 45 -8.36 -26.24 -12.68
CA ALA A 45 -7.76 -25.17 -13.44
C ALA A 45 -8.58 -23.90 -13.25
N ARG A 46 -8.08 -22.94 -12.46
CA ARG A 46 -8.80 -21.73 -12.05
C ARG A 46 -8.17 -20.42 -12.51
N GLY A 47 -7.15 -20.52 -13.36
CA GLY A 47 -6.60 -19.38 -14.09
C GLY A 47 -7.35 -19.15 -15.39
N TYR A 48 -7.72 -17.89 -15.67
CA TYR A 48 -8.44 -17.50 -16.89
C TYR A 48 -7.78 -16.29 -17.55
N ILE A 49 -7.65 -16.32 -18.89
CA ILE A 49 -7.41 -15.13 -19.69
C ILE A 49 -8.73 -14.77 -20.37
N TYR A 50 -9.08 -13.49 -20.37
CA TYR A 50 -10.30 -12.96 -20.95
C TYR A 50 -10.11 -11.53 -21.46
N ALA A 51 -10.95 -11.11 -22.43
CA ALA A 51 -10.93 -9.76 -22.97
C ALA A 51 -11.64 -8.77 -22.03
N GLN A 52 -11.00 -7.64 -21.74
CA GLN A 52 -11.59 -6.54 -21.00
C GLN A 52 -10.97 -5.20 -21.44
N LYS A 53 -11.79 -4.16 -21.65
CA LYS A 53 -11.35 -2.78 -21.96
C LYS A 53 -10.29 -2.70 -23.08
N GLY A 54 -10.45 -3.51 -24.14
CA GLY A 54 -9.58 -3.49 -25.31
C GLY A 54 -8.23 -4.19 -25.16
N GLY A 55 -8.03 -5.02 -24.15
CA GLY A 55 -6.85 -5.85 -23.92
C GLY A 55 -7.20 -7.21 -23.34
N LEU A 56 -6.19 -8.07 -23.18
CA LEU A 56 -6.36 -9.37 -22.54
C LEU A 56 -5.78 -9.34 -21.13
N PHE A 57 -6.57 -9.87 -20.20
CA PHE A 57 -6.28 -9.89 -18.77
C PHE A 57 -6.33 -11.31 -18.23
N TYR A 58 -5.48 -11.58 -17.28
CA TYR A 58 -5.44 -12.83 -16.54
C TYR A 58 -6.01 -12.66 -15.14
N LYS A 59 -6.81 -13.64 -14.69
CA LYS A 59 -7.28 -13.72 -13.29
C LYS A 59 -7.27 -15.17 -12.83
N CYS A 60 -6.81 -15.40 -11.61
CA CYS A 60 -6.93 -16.68 -10.92
C CYS A 60 -8.01 -16.62 -9.84
N HIS A 61 -8.98 -17.56 -9.90
CA HIS A 61 -10.04 -17.66 -8.88
C HIS A 61 -9.61 -18.43 -7.62
N ASN A 62 -8.36 -18.93 -7.57
CA ASN A 62 -7.82 -19.56 -6.38
C ASN A 62 -7.04 -18.57 -5.48
N CYS A 63 -6.11 -17.83 -6.06
CA CYS A 63 -5.28 -16.87 -5.32
C CYS A 63 -5.67 -15.40 -5.59
N ALA A 64 -6.76 -15.17 -6.31
CA ALA A 64 -7.30 -13.85 -6.66
C ALA A 64 -6.34 -12.92 -7.44
N VAL A 65 -5.13 -13.40 -7.83
CA VAL A 65 -4.20 -12.61 -8.63
C VAL A 65 -4.84 -12.19 -9.95
N SER A 66 -4.69 -10.91 -10.31
CA SER A 66 -5.13 -10.34 -11.59
C SER A 66 -3.96 -9.61 -12.24
N LEU A 67 -3.69 -9.92 -13.52
CA LEU A 67 -2.54 -9.40 -14.26
C LEU A 67 -2.96 -8.99 -15.67
N SER A 68 -2.28 -7.98 -16.25
CA SER A 68 -2.31 -7.82 -17.71
C SER A 68 -1.63 -9.01 -18.37
N LEU A 69 -1.95 -9.28 -19.65
CA LEU A 69 -1.30 -10.37 -20.40
C LEU A 69 0.21 -10.25 -20.39
N GLY A 70 0.77 -9.05 -20.59
CA GLY A 70 2.22 -8.84 -20.54
C GLY A 70 2.84 -9.24 -19.20
N ASN A 71 2.19 -8.92 -18.10
CA ASN A 71 2.68 -9.31 -16.77
C ASN A 71 2.56 -10.81 -16.52
N LEU A 72 1.54 -11.47 -17.06
CA LEU A 72 1.45 -12.93 -17.02
C LEU A 72 2.60 -13.56 -17.83
N ILE A 73 2.85 -13.10 -19.07
CA ILE A 73 3.97 -13.58 -19.90
C ILE A 73 5.29 -13.41 -19.15
N LYS A 74 5.52 -12.24 -18.55
CA LYS A 74 6.72 -11.95 -17.76
C LYS A 74 6.90 -12.90 -16.58
N ALA A 75 5.81 -13.24 -15.90
CA ALA A 75 5.84 -14.15 -14.74
C ALA A 75 6.14 -15.59 -15.14
N VAL A 76 5.70 -16.04 -16.32
CA VAL A 76 5.88 -17.43 -16.80
C VAL A 76 7.18 -17.59 -17.58
N ASP A 77 7.49 -16.62 -18.46
CA ASP A 77 8.68 -16.64 -19.30
C ASP A 77 9.21 -15.22 -19.54
N PRO A 78 10.24 -14.78 -18.79
CA PRO A 78 10.85 -13.46 -18.96
C PRO A 78 11.49 -13.22 -20.34
N ASN A 79 11.94 -14.26 -21.05
CA ASN A 79 12.51 -14.12 -22.39
C ASN A 79 11.41 -13.89 -23.42
N LEU A 80 10.35 -14.67 -23.37
CA LEU A 80 9.16 -14.47 -24.20
C LEU A 80 8.56 -13.08 -23.99
N TYR A 81 8.62 -12.55 -22.77
CA TYR A 81 8.18 -11.19 -22.46
C TYR A 81 9.00 -10.11 -23.20
N LYS A 82 10.32 -10.30 -23.32
CA LYS A 82 11.17 -9.38 -24.09
C LYS A 82 10.78 -9.34 -25.56
N GLU A 83 10.52 -10.51 -26.15
CA GLU A 83 10.07 -10.63 -27.53
C GLU A 83 8.70 -9.98 -27.74
N TYR A 84 7.76 -10.23 -26.83
CA TYR A 84 6.44 -9.61 -26.81
C TYR A 84 6.52 -8.08 -26.77
N CYS A 85 7.37 -7.53 -25.90
CA CYS A 85 7.57 -6.09 -25.83
C CYS A 85 8.19 -5.52 -27.10
N LEU A 86 9.17 -6.22 -27.68
CA LEU A 86 9.84 -5.78 -28.90
C LEU A 86 8.88 -5.78 -30.10
N GLU A 87 8.02 -6.80 -30.22
CA GLU A 87 7.06 -6.87 -31.31
C GLU A 87 6.00 -5.77 -31.20
N ARG A 88 5.48 -5.53 -30.00
CA ARG A 88 4.56 -4.40 -29.74
C ARG A 88 5.20 -3.05 -30.02
N TYR A 89 6.49 -2.90 -29.73
CA TYR A 89 7.24 -1.69 -30.08
C TYR A 89 7.33 -1.50 -31.60
N LYS A 90 7.62 -2.54 -32.37
CA LYS A 90 7.72 -2.48 -33.82
C LYS A 90 6.40 -2.11 -34.49
N GLU A 91 5.28 -2.52 -33.92
CA GLU A 91 3.93 -2.20 -34.38
C GLU A 91 3.42 -0.83 -33.87
N GLY A 92 4.31 0.01 -33.33
CA GLY A 92 3.97 1.35 -32.85
C GLY A 92 3.17 1.34 -31.55
N GLU A 93 2.97 0.20 -30.93
CA GLU A 93 2.32 0.07 -29.63
C GLU A 93 3.38 0.16 -28.52
N THR A 94 4.04 1.30 -28.43
CA THR A 94 4.91 1.60 -27.29
C THR A 94 4.05 1.69 -26.05
N GLY A 95 4.27 0.82 -25.07
CA GLY A 95 3.72 0.95 -23.73
C GLY A 95 4.28 2.19 -22.97
N ARG A 96 5.02 3.03 -23.68
CA ARG A 96 5.42 4.38 -23.31
C ARG A 96 4.66 5.34 -24.19
N LYS A 97 3.52 5.84 -23.72
CA LYS A 97 3.21 7.24 -24.03
C LYS A 97 4.45 8.03 -23.64
N ALA A 98 5.00 8.79 -24.62
CA ALA A 98 6.14 9.66 -24.35
C ALA A 98 6.01 10.25 -22.96
N HIS A 99 7.06 10.16 -22.16
CA HIS A 99 7.17 10.95 -20.95
C HIS A 99 7.09 12.42 -21.39
N LYS A 100 5.88 12.97 -21.48
CA LYS A 100 5.69 14.33 -21.06
C LYS A 100 6.14 14.32 -19.61
N GLU A 101 7.03 15.24 -19.26
CA GLU A 101 7.25 15.62 -17.89
C GLU A 101 5.87 15.93 -17.30
N HIS A 102 5.23 14.89 -16.81
CA HIS A 102 4.09 15.05 -15.95
C HIS A 102 4.70 15.39 -14.61
N GLY A 103 4.71 16.66 -14.30
CA GLY A 103 4.54 17.02 -12.91
C GLY A 103 3.49 16.05 -12.36
N PHE A 104 3.82 15.35 -11.27
CA PHE A 104 2.95 14.35 -10.70
C PHE A 104 1.57 14.97 -10.52
N ILE A 105 0.66 14.71 -11.46
CA ILE A 105 -0.75 14.97 -11.23
C ILE A 105 -1.13 13.89 -10.24
N PHE A 106 -1.10 14.26 -8.97
CA PHE A 106 -1.71 13.48 -7.91
C PHE A 106 -3.16 13.22 -8.36
N LYS A 107 -3.41 12.02 -8.91
CA LYS A 107 -4.78 11.53 -8.85
C LYS A 107 -5.08 11.51 -7.36
N PRO A 108 -6.10 12.23 -6.89
CA PRO A 108 -6.46 12.14 -5.50
C PRO A 108 -6.61 10.66 -5.20
N VAL A 109 -5.89 10.17 -4.19
CA VAL A 109 -6.11 8.82 -3.69
C VAL A 109 -7.58 8.80 -3.33
N VAL A 110 -8.37 8.10 -4.11
CA VAL A 110 -9.76 7.85 -3.78
C VAL A 110 -9.67 6.85 -2.65
N PHE A 111 -9.71 7.37 -1.41
CA PHE A 111 -10.03 6.50 -0.29
C PHE A 111 -11.34 5.83 -0.65
N GLY A 112 -11.36 4.49 -0.63
CA GLY A 112 -12.47 3.68 -1.10
C GLY A 112 -13.81 4.26 -0.65
N SER A 113 -14.83 4.10 -1.46
CA SER A 113 -16.17 4.59 -1.16
C SER A 113 -16.60 3.96 0.16
N ASN A 114 -16.49 4.74 1.23
CA ASN A 114 -16.78 4.31 2.58
C ASN A 114 -18.17 3.67 2.60
N LYS A 115 -18.25 2.38 2.87
CA LYS A 115 -19.43 1.80 3.51
C LYS A 115 -19.44 2.35 4.94
N THR A 116 -19.72 3.65 5.05
CA THR A 116 -19.71 4.43 6.31
C THR A 116 -20.81 4.00 7.27
N ASP A 117 -21.62 3.01 6.93
CA ASP A 117 -22.73 2.57 7.76
C ASP A 117 -22.26 2.03 9.12
N ASN A 118 -21.07 1.41 9.18
CA ASN A 118 -20.54 0.86 10.43
C ASN A 118 -19.96 1.91 11.39
N LEU A 119 -19.70 3.14 10.92
CA LEU A 119 -19.15 4.23 11.76
C LEU A 119 -20.21 5.25 12.18
N LYS A 120 -21.44 5.18 11.61
CA LYS A 120 -22.51 6.12 11.85
C LYS A 120 -22.97 6.09 13.31
N GLY A 121 -23.05 7.29 13.90
CA GLY A 121 -23.50 7.51 15.27
C GLY A 121 -22.41 7.51 16.33
N VAL A 122 -21.23 6.98 16.07
CA VAL A 122 -20.10 6.97 17.01
C VAL A 122 -19.01 7.94 16.60
N LEU A 123 -18.68 7.99 15.32
CA LEU A 123 -17.59 8.80 14.78
C LEU A 123 -18.10 9.91 13.88
N THR A 124 -17.53 11.10 14.02
CA THR A 124 -17.83 12.26 13.17
C THR A 124 -16.67 12.50 12.20
N PRO A 125 -16.89 12.48 10.86
CA PRO A 125 -15.84 12.83 9.90
C PRO A 125 -15.26 14.21 10.19
N LEU A 126 -13.92 14.39 10.14
CA LEU A 126 -13.29 15.68 10.37
C LEU A 126 -13.79 16.75 9.37
N SER A 127 -14.07 16.34 8.13
CA SER A 127 -14.59 17.22 7.09
C SER A 127 -15.97 17.83 7.38
N LYS A 128 -16.66 17.36 8.41
CA LYS A 128 -17.97 17.90 8.89
C LYS A 128 -17.86 18.79 10.10
N LEU A 129 -16.66 18.92 10.68
CA LEU A 129 -16.42 19.75 11.86
C LEU A 129 -16.13 21.19 11.44
N SER A 130 -16.41 22.14 12.36
CA SER A 130 -16.08 23.55 12.13
C SER A 130 -14.57 23.79 12.12
N ASP A 131 -14.14 24.84 11.46
CA ASP A 131 -12.72 25.23 11.39
C ASP A 131 -12.08 25.51 12.75
N THR A 132 -12.87 25.87 13.73
CA THR A 132 -12.44 26.15 15.11
C THR A 132 -12.46 24.92 16.03
N HIS A 133 -12.93 23.78 15.53
CA HIS A 133 -13.00 22.56 16.32
C HIS A 133 -11.59 22.03 16.63
N GLU A 134 -11.35 21.58 17.86
CA GLU A 134 -10.03 21.16 18.35
C GLU A 134 -9.34 20.12 17.43
N ALA A 135 -10.10 19.15 16.89
CA ALA A 135 -9.56 18.14 15.97
C ALA A 135 -9.08 18.74 14.65
N ILE A 136 -9.77 19.78 14.14
CA ILE A 136 -9.36 20.51 12.94
C ILE A 136 -8.13 21.36 13.22
N VAL A 137 -8.13 22.06 14.37
CA VAL A 137 -6.97 22.83 14.82
C VAL A 137 -5.75 21.93 14.96
N TYR A 138 -5.92 20.74 15.56
CA TYR A 138 -4.86 19.74 15.66
C TYR A 138 -4.39 19.25 14.27
N ALA A 139 -5.30 18.87 13.39
CA ALA A 139 -4.95 18.40 12.04
C ALA A 139 -4.17 19.47 11.25
N ARG A 140 -4.58 20.73 11.32
CA ARG A 140 -3.89 21.87 10.71
C ARG A 140 -2.54 22.16 11.35
N SER A 141 -2.41 22.03 12.67
CA SER A 141 -1.11 22.18 13.35
C SER A 141 -0.10 21.13 12.89
N ARG A 142 -0.58 19.95 12.50
CA ARG A 142 0.22 18.87 11.87
C ARG A 142 0.38 19.06 10.37
N LYS A 143 -0.19 20.09 9.75
CA LYS A 143 -0.23 20.35 8.31
C LYS A 143 -0.81 19.18 7.50
N ILE A 144 -1.75 18.41 8.09
CA ILE A 144 -2.42 17.32 7.36
C ILE A 144 -3.18 17.91 6.17
N PRO A 145 -3.00 17.38 4.93
CA PRO A 145 -3.67 17.90 3.75
C PRO A 145 -5.19 17.89 3.87
N GLU A 146 -5.86 18.98 3.49
CA GLU A 146 -7.32 19.13 3.60
C GLU A 146 -8.10 18.00 2.91
N ASN A 147 -7.62 17.53 1.75
CA ASN A 147 -8.22 16.41 1.04
C ASN A 147 -8.16 15.08 1.80
N ARG A 148 -7.34 14.97 2.86
CA ARG A 148 -7.22 13.80 3.74
C ARG A 148 -8.18 13.85 4.93
N LEU A 149 -8.72 15.02 5.30
CA LEU A 149 -9.62 15.16 6.45
C LEU A 149 -10.90 14.34 6.34
N LYS A 150 -11.35 14.06 5.12
CA LYS A 150 -12.54 13.22 4.86
C LYS A 150 -12.37 11.75 5.27
N SER A 151 -11.14 11.26 5.37
CA SER A 151 -10.81 9.88 5.79
C SER A 151 -10.44 9.78 7.27
N LEU A 152 -10.46 10.90 7.98
CA LEU A 152 -10.22 11.00 9.41
C LEU A 152 -11.53 11.29 10.13
N TYR A 153 -11.64 10.75 11.34
CA TYR A 153 -12.84 10.90 12.16
C TYR A 153 -12.48 11.44 13.52
N TYR A 154 -13.47 11.99 14.19
CA TYR A 154 -13.39 12.47 15.56
C TYR A 154 -14.31 11.65 16.44
N VAL A 155 -13.87 11.35 17.64
CA VAL A 155 -14.66 10.85 18.75
C VAL A 155 -14.46 11.77 19.95
N ASP A 156 -15.53 12.24 20.54
CA ASP A 156 -15.52 13.12 21.73
C ASP A 156 -15.09 12.40 23.01
N ASN A 157 -15.35 11.09 23.07
CA ASN A 157 -14.95 10.23 24.16
C ASN A 157 -14.49 8.88 23.57
N VAL A 158 -13.23 8.55 23.83
CA VAL A 158 -12.60 7.31 23.31
C VAL A 158 -13.30 6.04 23.78
N GLN A 159 -14.01 6.07 24.92
CA GLN A 159 -14.77 4.91 25.39
C GLN A 159 -15.88 4.49 24.42
N LYS A 160 -16.40 5.40 23.61
CA LYS A 160 -17.40 5.06 22.57
C LYS A 160 -16.88 4.08 21.55
N LEU A 161 -15.54 3.94 21.40
CA LEU A 161 -14.92 2.98 20.48
C LEU A 161 -15.10 1.52 20.92
N LYS A 162 -15.43 1.27 22.19
CA LYS A 162 -15.69 -0.08 22.72
C LYS A 162 -16.78 -0.82 21.96
N VAL A 163 -17.71 -0.10 21.32
CA VAL A 163 -18.77 -0.69 20.49
C VAL A 163 -18.22 -1.48 19.32
N PHE A 164 -17.01 -1.18 18.84
CA PHE A 164 -16.38 -1.87 17.70
C PHE A 164 -15.70 -3.18 18.10
N SER A 165 -15.28 -3.34 19.34
CA SER A 165 -14.65 -4.56 19.83
C SER A 165 -14.81 -4.66 21.36
N PRO A 166 -15.67 -5.55 21.85
CA PRO A 166 -15.94 -5.74 23.28
C PRO A 166 -14.70 -6.10 24.11
N GLU A 167 -13.70 -6.75 23.52
CA GLU A 167 -12.45 -7.11 24.21
C GLU A 167 -11.64 -5.89 24.72
N TYR A 168 -11.96 -4.67 24.24
CA TYR A 168 -11.35 -3.43 24.68
C TYR A 168 -12.12 -2.76 25.83
N GLU A 169 -13.16 -3.38 26.35
CA GLU A 169 -14.00 -2.78 27.39
C GLU A 169 -13.20 -2.45 28.66
N GLU A 170 -12.30 -3.32 29.06
CA GLU A 170 -11.42 -3.12 30.21
C GLU A 170 -10.11 -2.38 29.86
N LYS A 171 -9.71 -2.35 28.57
CA LYS A 171 -8.45 -1.75 28.13
C LYS A 171 -8.53 -0.23 27.94
N ILE A 172 -9.70 0.31 27.60
CA ILE A 172 -9.92 1.74 27.40
C ILE A 172 -10.59 2.32 28.66
N VAL A 173 -9.78 2.90 29.52
CA VAL A 173 -10.23 3.46 30.82
C VAL A 173 -10.31 4.98 30.84
N THR A 174 -9.77 5.64 29.80
CA THR A 174 -9.79 7.11 29.67
C THR A 174 -11.00 7.56 28.86
N ASP A 175 -11.36 8.85 28.94
CA ASP A 175 -12.55 9.43 28.33
C ASP A 175 -12.27 10.66 27.44
N GLU A 176 -10.99 10.87 27.10
CA GLU A 176 -10.57 12.00 26.28
C GLU A 176 -11.00 11.84 24.80
N PRO A 177 -11.12 13.00 24.09
CA PRO A 177 -11.38 13.00 22.66
C PRO A 177 -10.17 12.57 21.85
N ARG A 178 -10.42 11.98 20.67
CA ARG A 178 -9.36 11.51 19.78
C ARG A 178 -9.71 11.69 18.31
N ILE A 179 -8.68 11.79 17.49
CA ILE A 179 -8.81 11.58 16.04
C ILE A 179 -8.67 10.08 15.75
N VAL A 180 -9.63 9.54 15.01
CA VAL A 180 -9.70 8.12 14.67
C VAL A 180 -9.37 7.93 13.20
N LEU A 181 -8.47 6.99 12.92
CA LEU A 181 -8.06 6.55 11.60
C LEU A 181 -8.53 5.10 11.44
N PRO A 182 -9.61 4.84 10.68
CA PRO A 182 -10.10 3.49 10.45
C PRO A 182 -9.23 2.75 9.45
N PHE A 183 -9.06 1.44 9.65
CA PHE A 183 -8.35 0.54 8.77
C PHE A 183 -9.36 -0.32 8.03
N TYR A 184 -9.33 -0.26 6.72
CA TYR A 184 -10.18 -1.05 5.84
C TYR A 184 -9.32 -2.05 5.07
N ASP A 185 -9.85 -3.25 4.85
CA ASP A 185 -9.27 -4.20 3.92
C ASP A 185 -9.57 -3.81 2.46
N ARG A 186 -9.20 -4.66 1.50
CA ARG A 186 -9.41 -4.38 0.06
C ARG A 186 -10.86 -4.48 -0.38
N ASP A 187 -11.71 -5.06 0.43
CA ASP A 187 -13.15 -5.22 0.18
C ASP A 187 -13.95 -4.11 0.88
N ASP A 188 -13.27 -3.05 1.38
CA ASP A 188 -13.83 -1.92 2.13
C ASP A 188 -14.48 -2.32 3.47
N GLU A 189 -14.09 -3.47 4.04
CA GLU A 189 -14.55 -3.89 5.35
C GLU A 189 -13.66 -3.31 6.46
N LEU A 190 -14.27 -2.79 7.52
CA LEU A 190 -13.55 -2.26 8.68
C LEU A 190 -12.86 -3.41 9.45
N VAL A 191 -11.53 -3.38 9.50
CA VAL A 191 -10.72 -4.42 10.15
C VAL A 191 -10.07 -3.97 11.45
N GLY A 192 -10.02 -2.68 11.68
CA GLY A 192 -9.49 -2.08 12.88
C GLY A 192 -9.49 -0.57 12.81
N LEU A 193 -9.00 0.06 13.86
CA LEU A 193 -8.83 1.50 13.94
C LEU A 193 -7.65 1.87 14.83
N THR A 194 -7.13 3.06 14.64
CA THR A 194 -6.23 3.69 15.60
C THR A 194 -6.79 5.05 16.02
N ALA A 195 -6.69 5.35 17.31
CA ALA A 195 -7.20 6.58 17.90
C ALA A 195 -6.04 7.42 18.45
N ARG A 196 -5.79 8.56 17.81
CA ARG A 196 -4.72 9.50 18.16
C ARG A 196 -5.18 10.52 19.16
N GLY A 197 -4.45 10.64 20.27
CA GLY A 197 -4.63 11.73 21.24
C GLY A 197 -4.28 13.09 20.64
N ILE A 198 -5.07 14.12 20.99
CA ILE A 198 -4.96 15.47 20.43
C ILE A 198 -4.64 16.57 21.45
N ARG A 199 -4.71 16.24 22.74
CA ARG A 199 -4.48 17.18 23.86
C ARG A 199 -3.19 16.93 24.63
N GLY A 200 -2.28 16.08 24.08
CA GLY A 200 -1.02 15.73 24.73
C GLY A 200 -1.11 14.50 25.65
N GLU A 201 -2.08 13.64 25.42
CA GLU A 201 -2.31 12.44 26.21
C GLU A 201 -1.07 11.56 26.30
N LYS A 202 -0.84 10.97 27.50
CA LYS A 202 0.30 10.08 27.75
C LYS A 202 0.32 8.90 26.77
N LEU A 203 -0.84 8.31 26.53
CA LEU A 203 -1.03 7.27 25.52
C LEU A 203 -1.38 7.93 24.18
N ARG A 204 -0.38 8.16 23.34
CA ARG A 204 -0.54 8.87 22.07
C ARG A 204 -1.45 8.17 21.08
N TYR A 205 -1.40 6.83 21.02
CA TYR A 205 -2.19 6.00 20.13
C TYR A 205 -2.84 4.86 20.88
N ILE A 206 -4.10 4.61 20.58
CA ILE A 206 -4.81 3.37 20.92
C ILE A 206 -5.09 2.65 19.63
N VAL A 207 -4.59 1.42 19.49
CA VAL A 207 -4.80 0.59 18.31
C VAL A 207 -5.80 -0.50 18.68
N MET A 208 -6.87 -0.61 17.92
CA MET A 208 -7.92 -1.61 18.10
C MET A 208 -8.01 -2.49 16.87
N LYS A 209 -7.87 -3.79 17.05
CA LYS A 209 -8.15 -4.79 16.02
C LYS A 209 -9.61 -5.22 16.14
N ILE A 210 -10.32 -5.29 15.02
CA ILE A 210 -11.75 -5.64 14.97
C ILE A 210 -11.93 -7.02 14.33
N LYS A 211 -11.12 -7.36 13.33
CA LYS A 211 -11.12 -8.66 12.66
C LYS A 211 -9.77 -9.34 12.84
N ASP A 212 -9.75 -10.49 13.52
CA ASP A 212 -8.50 -11.19 13.87
C ASP A 212 -7.70 -11.67 12.66
N ASP A 213 -8.34 -12.14 11.61
CA ASP A 213 -7.70 -12.69 10.42
C ASP A 213 -7.33 -11.63 9.37
N SER A 214 -7.62 -10.36 9.63
CA SER A 214 -7.37 -9.28 8.68
C SER A 214 -6.08 -8.52 8.99
N PRO A 215 -5.33 -8.08 7.97
CA PRO A 215 -4.13 -7.30 8.19
C PRO A 215 -4.45 -5.88 8.66
N MET A 216 -3.77 -5.45 9.72
CA MET A 216 -3.83 -4.08 10.24
C MET A 216 -2.91 -3.16 9.43
N ILE A 217 -3.34 -2.83 8.21
CA ILE A 217 -2.64 -1.92 7.29
C ILE A 217 -3.58 -0.77 6.95
N PHE A 218 -3.22 0.44 7.38
CA PHE A 218 -3.98 1.67 7.10
C PHE A 218 -3.95 2.00 5.62
N ASN A 219 -5.09 2.45 5.08
CA ASN A 219 -5.26 2.82 3.67
C ASN A 219 -5.04 1.67 2.66
N MET A 220 -5.23 0.43 3.07
CA MET A 220 -5.03 -0.74 2.20
C MET A 220 -6.01 -0.78 1.03
N ASN A 221 -7.22 -0.26 1.22
CA ASN A 221 -8.27 -0.15 0.19
C ASN A 221 -8.04 1.00 -0.81
N GLY A 222 -7.24 2.01 -0.44
CA GLY A 222 -7.01 3.21 -1.24
C GLY A 222 -5.79 3.19 -2.14
N ILE A 223 -4.96 2.13 -2.11
CA ILE A 223 -3.71 2.06 -2.87
C ILE A 223 -3.86 1.43 -4.25
N ASP A 224 -3.05 1.91 -5.19
CA ASP A 224 -2.80 1.26 -6.48
C ASP A 224 -1.61 0.30 -6.37
N ILE A 225 -1.88 -0.99 -6.34
CA ILE A 225 -0.86 -2.05 -6.22
C ILE A 225 0.04 -2.21 -7.46
N THR A 226 -0.27 -1.51 -8.54
CA THR A 226 0.56 -1.50 -9.76
C THR A 226 1.69 -0.48 -9.69
N GLN A 227 1.58 0.48 -8.78
CA GLN A 227 2.54 1.56 -8.54
C GLN A 227 3.45 1.24 -7.35
N THR A 228 4.47 2.09 -7.14
CA THR A 228 5.24 2.07 -5.90
C THR A 228 4.34 2.37 -4.72
N ILE A 229 4.45 1.57 -3.67
CA ILE A 229 3.70 1.72 -2.43
C ILE A 229 4.68 2.10 -1.33
N PHE A 230 4.50 3.28 -0.76
CA PHE A 230 5.26 3.73 0.39
C PHE A 230 4.66 3.14 1.68
N VAL A 231 5.51 2.60 2.54
CA VAL A 231 5.09 2.00 3.82
C VAL A 231 5.75 2.79 4.95
N THR A 232 4.95 3.41 5.80
CA THR A 232 5.40 4.19 6.97
C THR A 232 5.02 3.49 8.27
N GLU A 233 5.66 3.89 9.38
CA GLU A 233 5.30 3.43 10.72
C GLU A 233 3.99 4.09 11.18
N GLY A 234 3.91 5.42 11.07
CA GLY A 234 2.77 6.20 11.50
C GLY A 234 1.70 6.38 10.44
N PRO A 235 0.41 6.14 10.76
CA PRO A 235 -0.67 6.46 9.83
C PRO A 235 -0.71 7.93 9.40
N ILE A 236 -0.32 8.87 10.28
CA ILE A 236 -0.26 10.30 9.93
C ILE A 236 0.79 10.55 8.86
N ASP A 237 1.97 9.92 8.93
CA ASP A 237 3.03 10.08 7.94
C ASP A 237 2.60 9.61 6.56
N SER A 238 1.82 8.53 6.48
CA SER A 238 1.28 8.02 5.22
C SER A 238 0.30 8.99 4.54
N LEU A 239 -0.33 9.89 5.30
CA LEU A 239 -1.27 10.88 4.73
C LEU A 239 -0.59 11.90 3.83
N PHE A 240 0.70 12.13 3.98
CA PHE A 240 1.47 13.07 3.16
C PHE A 240 1.96 12.43 1.86
N LEU A 241 2.16 11.13 1.83
CA LEU A 241 2.76 10.47 0.69
C LEU A 241 1.72 10.03 -0.35
N PRO A 242 2.10 9.99 -1.64
CA PRO A 242 1.27 9.37 -2.66
C PRO A 242 1.31 7.84 -2.50
N ASN A 243 0.18 7.18 -2.74
CA ASN A 243 0.08 5.72 -2.76
C ASN A 243 0.75 5.04 -1.56
N ALA A 244 0.41 5.50 -0.36
CA ALA A 244 1.06 5.09 0.87
C ALA A 244 0.11 4.33 1.80
N VAL A 245 0.70 3.44 2.58
CA VAL A 245 0.07 2.71 3.68
C VAL A 245 0.87 2.90 4.96
N ALA A 246 0.24 2.63 6.10
CA ALA A 246 0.95 2.48 7.35
C ALA A 246 0.56 1.17 8.03
N VAL A 247 1.50 0.58 8.78
CA VAL A 247 1.22 -0.65 9.53
C VAL A 247 0.66 -0.32 10.92
N GLY A 248 -0.31 -1.11 11.38
CA GLY A 248 -0.90 -0.93 12.71
C GLY A 248 -0.02 -1.44 13.86
N ASN A 249 1.17 -1.92 13.53
CA ASN A 249 2.23 -2.32 14.47
C ASN A 249 3.54 -1.68 14.03
N SER A 250 4.57 -1.67 14.88
CA SER A 250 5.85 -1.02 14.59
C SER A 250 6.67 -1.71 13.48
N ASN A 251 6.31 -2.92 13.07
CA ASN A 251 7.12 -3.71 12.13
C ASN A 251 6.67 -3.56 10.68
N LEU A 252 7.35 -2.69 9.90
CA LEU A 252 7.04 -2.45 8.49
C LEU A 252 7.16 -3.69 7.60
N LYS A 253 7.94 -4.70 7.98
CA LYS A 253 8.03 -5.98 7.26
C LYS A 253 6.69 -6.71 7.21
N TYR A 254 5.77 -6.39 8.10
CA TYR A 254 4.41 -6.95 8.07
C TYR A 254 3.73 -6.72 6.72
N ALA A 255 3.95 -5.54 6.10
CA ALA A 255 3.42 -5.23 4.78
C ALA A 255 3.95 -6.16 3.67
N LEU A 256 5.17 -6.72 3.82
CA LEU A 256 5.76 -7.66 2.85
C LEU A 256 4.98 -8.97 2.72
N ASN A 257 4.16 -9.33 3.70
CA ASN A 257 3.34 -10.54 3.67
C ASN A 257 1.98 -10.33 3.01
N HIS A 258 1.55 -9.08 2.86
CA HIS A 258 0.19 -8.74 2.42
C HIS A 258 0.13 -7.94 1.12
N LEU A 259 1.26 -7.35 0.70
CA LEU A 259 1.37 -6.47 -0.46
C LEU A 259 2.50 -6.93 -1.40
N PRO A 260 2.50 -6.54 -2.69
CA PRO A 260 3.53 -6.92 -3.66
C PRO A 260 4.92 -6.40 -3.25
N LYS A 261 5.81 -7.30 -2.84
CA LYS A 261 7.14 -6.97 -2.28
C LYS A 261 8.01 -6.11 -3.19
N ASP A 262 7.91 -6.31 -4.50
CA ASP A 262 8.68 -5.56 -5.51
C ASP A 262 8.21 -4.10 -5.65
N LYS A 263 7.03 -3.78 -5.15
CA LYS A 263 6.43 -2.44 -5.17
C LYS A 263 6.63 -1.67 -3.88
N LEU A 264 6.98 -2.35 -2.78
CA LEU A 264 7.09 -1.71 -1.48
C LEU A 264 8.40 -0.95 -1.33
N VAL A 265 8.30 0.24 -0.75
CA VAL A 265 9.41 1.02 -0.21
C VAL A 265 9.14 1.23 1.27
N LEU A 266 9.93 0.61 2.12
CA LEU A 266 9.81 0.74 3.57
C LEU A 266 10.51 2.03 4.03
N ILE A 267 9.80 2.87 4.77
CA ILE A 267 10.25 4.19 5.23
C ILE A 267 10.17 4.20 6.74
N TYR A 268 11.30 3.98 7.39
CA TYR A 268 11.45 4.01 8.84
C TYR A 268 11.69 5.44 9.34
N ASP A 269 11.37 5.65 10.61
CA ASP A 269 11.74 6.88 11.31
C ASP A 269 13.26 7.11 11.24
N ASN A 270 13.69 8.36 11.10
CA ASN A 270 15.09 8.74 11.00
C ASN A 270 15.77 8.80 12.38
N GLU A 271 15.80 7.67 13.07
CA GLU A 271 16.34 7.53 14.42
C GLU A 271 17.55 6.56 14.46
N PRO A 272 18.74 6.98 13.97
CA PRO A 272 19.89 6.07 13.85
C PRO A 272 20.45 5.57 15.17
N ARG A 273 20.07 6.19 16.30
CA ARG A 273 20.44 5.75 17.66
C ARG A 273 19.39 4.87 18.34
N ASN A 274 18.22 4.73 17.75
CA ASN A 274 17.18 3.85 18.25
C ASN A 274 17.48 2.40 17.86
N LYS A 275 17.83 1.58 18.85
CA LYS A 275 18.24 0.18 18.63
C LYS A 275 17.17 -0.66 17.96
N GLU A 276 15.89 -0.37 18.21
CA GLU A 276 14.77 -1.09 17.60
C GLU A 276 14.66 -0.78 16.11
N ILE A 277 14.65 0.51 15.74
CA ILE A 277 14.63 0.94 14.33
C ILE A 277 15.85 0.41 13.57
N VAL A 278 17.03 0.49 14.17
CA VAL A 278 18.29 -0.04 13.58
C VAL A 278 18.15 -1.54 13.32
N ARG A 279 17.62 -2.32 14.26
CA ARG A 279 17.39 -3.76 14.09
C ARG A 279 16.39 -4.02 12.96
N GLU A 280 15.25 -3.32 12.95
CA GLU A 280 14.20 -3.53 11.95
C GLU A 280 14.63 -3.19 10.53
N ILE A 281 15.39 -2.11 10.34
CA ILE A 281 16.00 -1.78 9.04
C ILE A 281 16.94 -2.89 8.59
N GLY A 282 17.81 -3.37 9.48
CA GLY A 282 18.75 -4.46 9.17
C GLY A 282 18.03 -5.75 8.76
N ASP A 283 16.97 -6.10 9.47
CA ASP A 283 16.13 -7.26 9.17
C ASP A 283 15.38 -7.09 7.83
N ALA A 284 14.87 -5.88 7.52
CA ALA A 284 14.18 -5.60 6.26
C ALA A 284 15.15 -5.72 5.07
N ILE A 285 16.37 -5.20 5.21
CA ILE A 285 17.42 -5.33 4.18
C ILE A 285 17.77 -6.80 3.97
N SER A 286 17.91 -7.57 5.05
CA SER A 286 18.20 -9.02 5.00
C SER A 286 17.06 -9.81 4.33
N ALA A 287 15.80 -9.39 4.52
CA ALA A 287 14.63 -9.92 3.83
C ALA A 287 14.54 -9.50 2.35
N GLY A 288 15.48 -8.69 1.86
CA GLY A 288 15.54 -8.23 0.47
C GLY A 288 14.51 -7.14 0.14
N ALA A 289 14.04 -6.36 1.12
CA ALA A 289 13.14 -5.25 0.90
C ALA A 289 13.84 -4.04 0.26
N ASN A 290 13.07 -3.16 -0.42
CA ASN A 290 13.53 -1.82 -0.74
C ASN A 290 13.33 -0.94 0.51
N VAL A 291 14.39 -0.29 0.97
CA VAL A 291 14.36 0.53 2.17
C VAL A 291 14.87 1.93 1.84
N ALA A 292 14.13 2.95 2.26
CA ALA A 292 14.58 4.34 2.20
C ALA A 292 15.53 4.61 3.37
N ILE A 293 16.77 5.04 3.06
CA ILE A 293 17.79 5.39 4.05
C ILE A 293 17.98 6.91 4.00
N TRP A 294 17.56 7.60 5.03
CA TRP A 294 17.59 9.06 5.08
C TRP A 294 19.01 9.62 4.94
N PRO A 295 19.24 10.66 4.09
CA PRO A 295 20.56 11.28 3.96
C PRO A 295 20.92 12.12 5.19
N LYS A 296 22.21 12.41 5.37
CA LYS A 296 22.72 13.15 6.54
C LYS A 296 22.16 14.58 6.66
N SER A 297 21.67 15.15 5.58
CA SER A 297 21.03 16.46 5.55
C SER A 297 19.66 16.51 6.22
N TYR A 298 18.99 15.34 6.38
CA TYR A 298 17.71 15.22 7.06
C TYR A 298 17.95 14.94 8.54
N LYS A 299 17.42 15.82 9.41
CA LYS A 299 17.59 15.76 10.87
C LYS A 299 16.30 15.41 11.57
N GLU A 300 15.19 15.66 10.89
CA GLU A 300 13.85 15.45 11.38
C GLU A 300 13.62 13.95 11.55
N LYS A 301 12.79 13.59 12.55
CA LYS A 301 12.55 12.21 12.93
C LYS A 301 11.69 11.47 11.90
N ASP A 302 10.56 12.05 11.52
CA ASP A 302 9.55 11.45 10.67
C ASP A 302 9.11 12.42 9.57
N ILE A 303 8.22 11.96 8.67
CA ILE A 303 7.76 12.75 7.53
C ILE A 303 6.97 13.96 8.01
N ASN A 304 6.13 13.80 9.05
CA ASN A 304 5.38 14.93 9.57
C ASN A 304 6.31 16.01 10.14
N ASP A 305 7.35 15.62 10.86
CA ASP A 305 8.34 16.56 11.38
C ASP A 305 9.09 17.27 10.24
N MET A 306 9.40 16.58 9.13
CA MET A 306 10.00 17.19 7.93
C MET A 306 9.09 18.26 7.32
N ILE A 307 7.78 17.98 7.21
CA ILE A 307 6.77 18.93 6.72
C ILE A 307 6.65 20.14 7.67
N LEU A 308 6.68 19.90 8.97
CA LEU A 308 6.63 20.96 9.97
C LEU A 308 7.89 21.85 9.92
N ALA A 309 9.04 21.27 9.65
CA ALA A 309 10.30 21.98 9.44
C ALA A 309 10.34 22.76 8.11
N GLY A 310 9.30 22.67 7.29
CA GLY A 310 9.14 23.44 6.04
C GLY A 310 9.67 22.77 4.79
N LYS A 311 10.00 21.47 4.84
CA LYS A 311 10.34 20.72 3.62
C LYS A 311 9.12 20.51 2.74
N GLY A 312 9.29 20.69 1.43
CA GLY A 312 8.25 20.44 0.46
C GLY A 312 7.97 18.95 0.28
N LEU A 313 6.71 18.59 0.02
CA LEU A 313 6.34 17.19 -0.21
C LEU A 313 7.11 16.57 -1.39
N ASP A 314 7.22 17.29 -2.51
CA ASP A 314 7.97 16.82 -3.68
C ASP A 314 9.46 16.60 -3.36
N GLU A 315 10.06 17.45 -2.54
CA GLU A 315 11.44 17.27 -2.04
C GLU A 315 11.56 15.97 -1.24
N ILE A 316 10.63 15.71 -0.33
CA ILE A 316 10.63 14.50 0.49
C ILE A 316 10.46 13.25 -0.38
N VAL A 317 9.48 13.23 -1.29
CA VAL A 317 9.24 12.09 -2.21
C VAL A 317 10.44 11.85 -3.13
N ASN A 318 11.04 12.89 -3.69
CA ASN A 318 12.24 12.77 -4.50
C ASN A 318 13.43 12.24 -3.69
N THR A 319 13.55 12.66 -2.43
CA THR A 319 14.59 12.14 -1.52
C THR A 319 14.34 10.65 -1.22
N ILE A 320 13.12 10.25 -0.88
CA ILE A 320 12.79 8.84 -0.67
C ILE A 320 13.16 8.01 -1.91
N ASN A 321 12.76 8.44 -3.11
CA ASN A 321 13.06 7.72 -4.35
C ASN A 321 14.58 7.62 -4.62
N LYS A 322 15.31 8.71 -4.40
CA LYS A 322 16.77 8.77 -4.61
C LYS A 322 17.54 7.90 -3.63
N PHE A 323 17.09 7.83 -2.39
CA PHE A 323 17.76 7.14 -1.29
C PHE A 323 17.09 5.82 -0.91
N THR A 324 16.29 5.25 -1.80
CA THR A 324 15.76 3.88 -1.69
C THR A 324 16.77 2.89 -2.26
N PHE A 325 17.18 1.93 -1.44
CA PHE A 325 18.18 0.93 -1.77
C PHE A 325 17.69 -0.49 -1.46
N ARG A 326 18.34 -1.49 -2.07
CA ARG A 326 18.10 -2.92 -1.85
C ARG A 326 19.41 -3.69 -1.84
N GLY A 327 19.45 -4.81 -1.12
CA GLY A 327 20.59 -5.73 -1.09
C GLY A 327 21.88 -5.10 -0.57
N PRO A 328 23.08 -5.43 -1.15
CA PRO A 328 24.37 -4.95 -0.64
C PRO A 328 24.50 -3.43 -0.56
N LYS A 329 23.89 -2.70 -1.52
CA LYS A 329 23.89 -1.24 -1.49
C LYS A 329 23.10 -0.69 -0.31
N ALA A 330 21.94 -1.27 -0.02
CA ALA A 330 21.17 -0.90 1.17
C ALA A 330 21.96 -1.15 2.46
N LEU A 331 22.67 -2.27 2.55
CA LEU A 331 23.50 -2.58 3.72
C LEU A 331 24.64 -1.57 3.91
N LEU A 332 25.28 -1.14 2.82
CA LEU A 332 26.33 -0.13 2.87
C LEU A 332 25.80 1.22 3.39
N GLU A 333 24.73 1.73 2.77
CA GLU A 333 24.12 3.00 3.15
C GLU A 333 23.56 2.98 4.58
N PHE A 334 22.95 1.86 4.97
CA PHE A 334 22.47 1.62 6.33
C PHE A 334 23.62 1.66 7.35
N ASN A 335 24.75 1.02 7.06
CA ASN A 335 25.91 1.05 7.96
C ASN A 335 26.45 2.47 8.15
N ILE A 336 26.44 3.30 7.10
CA ILE A 336 26.81 4.72 7.19
C ILE A 336 25.76 5.50 7.99
N TRP A 337 24.47 5.23 7.79
CA TRP A 337 23.38 5.91 8.47
C TRP A 337 23.37 5.65 9.98
N LYS A 338 23.49 4.41 10.42
CA LYS A 338 23.45 4.04 11.86
C LYS A 338 24.62 4.52 12.69
N MET A 339 25.70 5.01 12.04
CA MET A 339 26.87 5.56 12.72
C MET A 339 26.73 7.06 13.05
N ARG A 340 25.60 7.68 12.73
CA ARG A 340 25.29 9.08 12.98
C ARG A 340 24.72 9.26 14.38
#